data_6dff12bd624730223ca61bffb3aff774
#
_entry.id   6dff12bd624730223ca61bffb3aff774
#
_cell.length_a   1.000
_cell.length_b   1.000
_cell.length_c   1.000
_cell.angle_alpha   90.00
_cell.angle_beta   90.00
_cell.angle_gamma   90.00
#
_symmetry.space_group_name_H-M   'P 1'
#
loop_
_entity.id
_entity.type
_entity.pdbx_description
1 polymer ?
#
loop_
_entity_poly.entity_id
_entity_poly.type
_entity_poly.pdbx_seq_one_letter_code
_entity_poly.pdbx_strand_id
1 'polypeptide(L)'
;QREVPIDIMPIYVRAGSILPWGPAVQYSTEKKWDNLTIRIYPGANAEFTLYEDEFDNYNYEKGAYSTITLKWNDQDRTLTIDDRKGSYKGMLKSRKFNLIVVEPGKGCGDGDATTFDKSISYRGKKVITKL
;
A
#
# COMPACT_ATOMS: atom_id res chain seq x y z
N GLN A 1 13.05 -17.37 -19.36
CA GLN A 1 14.48 -17.22 -19.01
C GLN A 1 14.94 -15.87 -19.52
N ARG A 2 15.65 -15.10 -18.70
CA ARG A 2 16.19 -13.78 -19.05
C ARG A 2 17.65 -13.73 -18.61
N GLU A 3 18.53 -13.29 -19.49
CA GLU A 3 19.91 -12.98 -19.12
C GLU A 3 19.93 -11.62 -18.41
N VAL A 4 20.63 -11.55 -17.28
CA VAL A 4 20.84 -10.31 -16.52
C VAL A 4 22.30 -10.25 -16.08
N PRO A 5 22.95 -9.07 -16.17
CA PRO A 5 24.26 -8.85 -15.58
C PRO A 5 24.23 -9.09 -14.06
N ILE A 6 25.40 -9.41 -13.49
CA ILE A 6 25.52 -9.78 -12.06
C ILE A 6 25.16 -8.64 -11.11
N ASP A 7 25.22 -7.41 -11.57
CA ASP A 7 24.89 -6.18 -10.84
C ASP A 7 23.43 -5.77 -10.96
N ILE A 8 22.61 -6.53 -11.71
CA ILE A 8 21.17 -6.27 -11.88
C ILE A 8 20.34 -7.35 -11.23
N MET A 9 19.48 -6.97 -10.29
CA MET A 9 18.45 -7.83 -9.71
C MET A 9 17.10 -7.54 -10.36
N PRO A 10 16.59 -8.38 -11.27
CA PRO A 10 15.28 -8.17 -11.88
C PRO A 10 14.18 -8.44 -10.87
N ILE A 11 13.29 -7.48 -10.70
CA ILE A 11 12.11 -7.57 -9.84
C ILE A 11 10.87 -7.62 -10.72
N TYR A 12 10.03 -8.63 -10.50
CA TYR A 12 8.76 -8.81 -11.21
C TYR A 12 7.61 -8.72 -10.22
N VAL A 13 6.60 -7.91 -10.55
CA VAL A 13 5.36 -7.84 -9.80
C VAL A 13 4.26 -8.54 -10.60
N ARG A 14 3.57 -9.46 -9.96
CA ARG A 14 2.47 -10.20 -10.58
C ARG A 14 1.30 -9.28 -10.87
N ALA A 15 0.63 -9.48 -12.01
CA ALA A 15 -0.67 -8.87 -12.28
C ALA A 15 -1.68 -9.25 -11.19
N GLY A 16 -2.54 -8.31 -10.81
CA GLY A 16 -3.45 -8.48 -9.68
C GLY A 16 -2.72 -8.37 -8.33
N SER A 17 -1.82 -7.39 -8.18
CA SER A 17 -1.14 -7.09 -6.93
C SER A 17 -1.39 -5.65 -6.48
N ILE A 18 -1.48 -5.46 -5.17
CA ILE A 18 -1.48 -4.14 -4.51
C ILE A 18 -0.20 -4.04 -3.70
N LEU A 19 0.63 -3.05 -3.98
CA LEU A 19 1.91 -2.83 -3.33
C LEU A 19 1.91 -1.48 -2.62
N PRO A 20 1.86 -1.43 -1.27
CA PRO A 20 2.07 -0.21 -0.51
C PRO A 20 3.54 0.20 -0.59
N TRP A 21 3.75 1.49 -0.83
CA TRP A 21 5.06 2.10 -0.91
C TRP A 21 5.16 3.22 0.12
N GLY A 22 6.06 3.03 1.08
CA GLY A 22 6.30 3.97 2.16
C GLY A 22 7.28 5.08 1.77
N PRO A 23 7.52 6.03 2.67
CA PRO A 23 8.55 7.05 2.48
C PRO A 23 9.95 6.42 2.50
N ALA A 24 10.91 7.06 1.82
CA ALA A 24 12.31 6.69 1.97
C ALA A 24 12.77 6.92 3.42
N VAL A 25 13.25 5.87 4.07
CA VAL A 25 13.67 5.86 5.48
C VAL A 25 14.93 5.00 5.65
N GLN A 26 15.75 5.32 6.64
CA GLN A 26 16.90 4.49 7.03
C GLN A 26 16.50 3.37 8.00
N TYR A 27 15.46 3.60 8.81
CA TYR A 27 14.89 2.61 9.73
C TYR A 27 13.38 2.81 9.87
N SER A 28 12.66 1.76 10.23
CA SER A 28 11.19 1.66 10.16
C SER A 28 10.41 2.70 10.95
N THR A 29 10.99 3.26 12.01
CA THR A 29 10.35 4.24 12.90
C THR A 29 10.82 5.68 12.68
N GLU A 30 11.65 5.94 11.64
CA GLU A 30 12.21 7.26 11.35
C GLU A 30 11.12 8.28 10.99
N LYS A 31 10.13 7.85 10.21
CA LYS A 31 9.03 8.71 9.76
C LYS A 31 7.69 8.05 10.02
N LYS A 32 6.65 8.86 10.20
CA LYS A 32 5.28 8.36 10.24
C LYS A 32 4.86 7.90 8.84
N TRP A 33 4.14 6.79 8.80
CA TRP A 33 3.59 6.21 7.55
C TRP A 33 2.21 6.79 7.24
N ASP A 34 2.10 8.11 7.39
CA ASP A 34 0.86 8.88 7.21
C ASP A 34 0.58 9.23 5.74
N ASN A 35 1.55 9.03 4.87
CA ASN A 35 1.45 9.27 3.43
C ASN A 35 2.01 8.06 2.67
N LEU A 36 1.13 7.14 2.27
CA LEU A 36 1.50 5.93 1.54
C LEU A 36 1.09 6.01 0.08
N THR A 37 1.97 5.59 -0.81
CA THR A 37 1.62 5.35 -2.21
C THR A 37 1.16 3.92 -2.38
N ILE A 38 -0.02 3.72 -2.96
CA ILE A 38 -0.59 2.42 -3.25
C ILE A 38 -0.46 2.17 -4.76
N ARG A 39 0.45 1.28 -5.12
CA ARG A 39 0.67 0.85 -6.50
C ARG A 39 -0.23 -0.34 -6.79
N ILE A 40 -1.12 -0.19 -7.77
CA ILE A 40 -2.06 -1.23 -8.21
C ILE A 40 -1.56 -1.76 -9.54
N TYR A 41 -1.25 -3.04 -9.59
CA TYR A 41 -0.83 -3.75 -10.81
C TYR A 41 -2.03 -4.45 -11.41
N PRO A 42 -2.64 -3.90 -12.49
CA PRO A 42 -3.87 -4.41 -13.07
C PRO A 42 -3.66 -5.75 -13.79
N GLY A 43 -4.76 -6.33 -14.31
CA GLY A 43 -4.78 -7.60 -15.05
C GLY A 43 -5.42 -8.76 -14.27
N ALA A 44 -5.73 -8.56 -12.98
CA ALA A 44 -6.56 -9.44 -12.16
C ALA A 44 -7.03 -8.69 -10.91
N ASN A 45 -8.04 -9.24 -10.23
CA ASN A 45 -8.47 -8.75 -8.91
C ASN A 45 -7.34 -8.96 -7.90
N ALA A 46 -7.23 -8.02 -6.95
CA ALA A 46 -6.21 -8.04 -5.92
C ALA A 46 -6.78 -7.72 -4.55
N GLU A 47 -6.15 -8.27 -3.51
CA GLU A 47 -6.41 -7.91 -2.13
C GLU A 47 -5.08 -7.77 -1.39
N PHE A 48 -5.01 -6.76 -0.53
CA PHE A 48 -3.88 -6.54 0.37
C PHE A 48 -4.39 -6.06 1.73
N THR A 49 -3.85 -6.62 2.80
CA THR A 49 -4.16 -6.17 4.16
C THR A 49 -2.95 -5.48 4.76
N LEU A 50 -3.07 -4.17 4.98
CA LEU A 50 -2.11 -3.38 5.73
C LEU A 50 -2.30 -3.70 7.22
N TYR A 51 -1.26 -4.23 7.84
CA TYR A 51 -1.18 -4.52 9.26
C TYR A 51 -0.29 -3.48 9.96
N GLU A 52 -0.68 -3.03 11.14
CA GLU A 52 0.08 -2.09 11.94
C GLU A 52 -0.12 -2.37 13.44
N ASP A 53 0.94 -2.23 14.21
CA ASP A 53 0.95 -2.41 15.67
C ASP A 53 1.88 -1.39 16.38
N GLU A 54 2.24 -1.64 17.60
CA GLU A 54 3.13 -0.78 18.42
C GLU A 54 4.62 -1.00 18.11
N PHE A 55 4.99 -1.76 17.08
CA PHE A 55 6.34 -2.11 16.60
C PHE A 55 7.15 -2.99 17.56
N ASP A 56 7.62 -2.48 18.69
CA ASP A 56 8.70 -3.06 19.49
C ASP A 56 8.19 -3.65 20.82
N ASN A 57 7.12 -4.46 20.73
CA ASN A 57 6.57 -5.19 21.86
C ASN A 57 5.66 -6.35 21.41
N TYR A 58 5.18 -7.14 22.37
CA TYR A 58 4.28 -8.27 22.13
C TYR A 58 2.78 -7.96 22.40
N ASN A 59 2.39 -6.68 22.48
CA ASN A 59 0.99 -6.31 22.76
C ASN A 59 0.04 -6.71 21.64
N TYR A 60 0.53 -6.95 20.43
CA TYR A 60 -0.25 -7.49 19.31
C TYR A 60 -0.88 -8.85 19.64
N GLU A 61 -0.23 -9.70 20.45
CA GLU A 61 -0.78 -10.97 20.93
C GLU A 61 -2.02 -10.77 21.82
N LYS A 62 -2.17 -9.58 22.39
CA LYS A 62 -3.32 -9.15 23.20
C LYS A 62 -4.31 -8.30 22.40
N GLY A 63 -4.18 -8.27 21.07
CA GLY A 63 -5.06 -7.54 20.18
C GLY A 63 -4.72 -6.06 19.95
N ALA A 64 -3.54 -5.58 20.39
CA ALA A 64 -3.08 -4.21 20.16
C ALA A 64 -2.49 -4.05 18.74
N TYR A 65 -3.33 -4.16 17.73
CA TYR A 65 -2.99 -3.96 16.33
C TYR A 65 -4.19 -3.42 15.54
N SER A 66 -3.94 -2.94 14.35
CA SER A 66 -5.00 -2.57 13.40
C SER A 66 -4.75 -3.13 12.01
N THR A 67 -5.83 -3.37 11.26
CA THR A 67 -5.77 -3.80 9.87
C THR A 67 -6.65 -2.94 8.99
N ILE A 68 -6.18 -2.70 7.76
CA ILE A 68 -6.92 -2.01 6.69
C ILE A 68 -6.80 -2.89 5.45
N THR A 69 -7.92 -3.41 4.95
CA THR A 69 -7.93 -4.24 3.75
C THR A 69 -8.23 -3.37 2.52
N LEU A 70 -7.39 -3.49 1.49
CA LEU A 70 -7.53 -2.87 0.19
C LEU A 70 -7.92 -3.94 -0.82
N LYS A 71 -8.94 -3.69 -1.64
CA LYS A 71 -9.44 -4.62 -2.66
C LYS A 71 -9.55 -3.92 -4.01
N TRP A 72 -8.92 -4.49 -5.01
CA TRP A 72 -9.01 -4.05 -6.39
C TRP A 72 -9.93 -4.95 -7.19
N ASN A 73 -10.95 -4.36 -7.83
CA ASN A 73 -11.73 -5.00 -8.86
C ASN A 73 -11.20 -4.52 -10.22
N ASP A 74 -10.59 -5.44 -10.96
CA ASP A 74 -9.92 -5.11 -12.22
C ASP A 74 -10.91 -4.78 -13.34
N GLN A 75 -12.05 -5.49 -13.38
CA GLN A 75 -13.08 -5.28 -14.40
C GLN A 75 -13.70 -3.88 -14.29
N ASP A 76 -14.02 -3.45 -13.09
CA ASP A 76 -14.66 -2.15 -12.83
C ASP A 76 -13.66 -1.02 -12.62
N ARG A 77 -12.37 -1.34 -12.56
CA ARG A 77 -11.27 -0.41 -12.22
C ARG A 77 -11.55 0.34 -10.90
N THR A 78 -11.97 -0.40 -9.90
CA THR A 78 -12.42 0.16 -8.62
C THR A 78 -11.56 -0.36 -7.47
N LEU A 79 -11.03 0.57 -6.67
CA LEU A 79 -10.37 0.27 -5.40
C LEU A 79 -11.34 0.51 -4.25
N THR A 80 -11.49 -0.50 -3.41
CA THR A 80 -12.16 -0.41 -2.11
C THR A 80 -11.12 -0.45 -1.01
N ILE A 81 -11.13 0.55 -0.13
CA ILE A 81 -10.38 0.57 1.13
C ILE A 81 -11.42 0.33 2.22
N ASP A 82 -11.37 -0.82 2.88
CA ASP A 82 -12.37 -1.21 3.89
C ASP A 82 -12.22 -0.40 5.20
N ASP A 83 -13.19 -0.53 6.10
CA ASP A 83 -13.11 0.02 7.45
C ASP A 83 -11.87 -0.54 8.18
N ARG A 84 -11.16 0.34 8.89
CA ARG A 84 -10.07 -0.10 9.77
C ARG A 84 -10.64 -0.96 10.91
N LYS A 85 -10.01 -2.09 11.16
CA LYS A 85 -10.34 -3.00 12.26
C LYS A 85 -9.22 -2.95 13.30
N GLY A 86 -9.60 -3.00 14.58
CA GLY A 86 -8.66 -2.97 15.70
C GLY A 86 -8.11 -1.58 16.01
N SER A 87 -7.29 -1.52 17.03
CA SER A 87 -6.63 -0.30 17.49
C SER A 87 -5.44 -0.62 18.38
N TYR A 88 -4.48 0.31 18.45
CA TYR A 88 -3.33 0.24 19.33
C TYR A 88 -2.90 1.64 19.77
N LYS A 89 -2.07 1.73 20.80
CA LYS A 89 -1.57 3.00 21.31
C LYS A 89 -0.64 3.66 20.29
N GLY A 90 -0.86 4.93 19.99
CA GLY A 90 -0.06 5.67 18.99
C GLY A 90 -0.52 5.51 17.55
N MET A 91 -1.59 4.73 17.30
CA MET A 91 -2.14 4.53 15.97
C MET A 91 -2.46 5.84 15.25
N LEU A 92 -2.12 5.91 13.96
CA LEU A 92 -2.51 7.02 13.09
C LEU A 92 -4.02 7.04 12.90
N LYS A 93 -4.68 8.12 13.34
CA LYS A 93 -6.12 8.30 13.18
C LYS A 93 -6.53 8.60 11.73
N SER A 94 -5.66 9.28 11.00
CA SER A 94 -5.85 9.61 9.59
C SER A 94 -4.54 9.45 8.81
N ARG A 95 -4.66 9.11 7.54
CA ARG A 95 -3.53 9.05 6.60
C ARG A 95 -3.96 9.41 5.19
N LYS A 96 -3.00 9.70 4.35
CA LYS A 96 -3.19 9.92 2.92
C LYS A 96 -2.75 8.67 2.16
N PHE A 97 -3.60 8.20 1.26
CA PHE A 97 -3.26 7.21 0.26
C PHE A 97 -3.16 7.89 -1.11
N ASN A 98 -2.00 7.84 -1.72
CA ASN A 98 -1.79 8.25 -3.10
C ASN A 98 -1.91 7.00 -3.98
N LEU A 99 -2.89 6.97 -4.85
CA LEU A 99 -3.23 5.81 -5.66
C LEU A 99 -2.63 5.96 -7.06
N ILE A 100 -2.02 4.89 -7.55
CA ILE A 100 -1.52 4.83 -8.92
C ILE A 100 -1.78 3.44 -9.50
N VAL A 101 -2.45 3.40 -10.65
CA VAL A 101 -2.53 2.20 -11.46
C VAL A 101 -1.28 2.14 -12.33
N VAL A 102 -0.49 1.09 -12.14
CA VAL A 102 0.80 0.92 -12.80
C VAL A 102 0.58 0.56 -14.26
N GLU A 103 1.18 1.34 -15.14
CA GLU A 103 1.17 1.17 -16.59
C GLU A 103 2.59 1.37 -17.13
N PRO A 104 2.91 0.97 -18.37
CA PRO A 104 4.22 1.26 -18.96
C PRO A 104 4.58 2.74 -18.86
N GLY A 105 5.71 3.04 -18.23
CA GLY A 105 6.18 4.41 -17.99
C GLY A 105 5.48 5.17 -16.85
N LYS A 106 4.55 4.54 -16.13
CA LYS A 106 3.83 5.16 -15.02
C LYS A 106 3.82 4.25 -13.79
N GLY A 107 4.40 4.70 -12.69
CA GLY A 107 4.48 3.95 -11.45
C GLY A 107 5.37 2.71 -11.48
N CYS A 108 6.17 2.55 -12.54
CA CYS A 108 7.14 1.47 -12.69
C CYS A 108 8.47 1.83 -12.03
N GLY A 109 9.27 0.80 -11.74
CA GLY A 109 10.59 0.95 -11.15
C GLY A 109 10.57 1.02 -9.62
N ASP A 110 11.75 1.21 -9.06
CA ASP A 110 12.05 1.23 -7.62
C ASP A 110 12.05 2.64 -7.01
N GLY A 111 11.87 3.67 -7.83
CA GLY A 111 11.80 5.06 -7.40
C GLY A 111 10.42 5.49 -6.89
N ASP A 112 10.39 6.64 -6.22
CA ASP A 112 9.14 7.25 -5.77
C ASP A 112 8.31 7.73 -6.97
N ALA A 113 7.01 7.43 -6.95
CA ALA A 113 6.10 7.95 -7.94
C ALA A 113 5.83 9.44 -7.70
N THR A 114 5.97 10.25 -8.74
CA THR A 114 5.76 11.71 -8.70
C THR A 114 4.36 12.13 -9.13
N THR A 115 3.64 11.24 -9.82
CA THR A 115 2.29 11.47 -10.31
C THR A 115 1.34 10.38 -9.81
N PHE A 116 0.13 10.76 -9.44
CA PHE A 116 -0.87 9.86 -8.89
C PHE A 116 -2.20 10.01 -9.65
N ASP A 117 -2.93 8.90 -9.81
CA ASP A 117 -4.27 8.94 -10.37
C ASP A 117 -5.25 9.61 -9.41
N LYS A 118 -5.07 9.36 -8.10
CA LYS A 118 -5.91 9.94 -7.07
C LYS A 118 -5.21 9.97 -5.71
N SER A 119 -5.58 10.94 -4.89
CA SER A 119 -5.18 10.99 -3.47
C SER A 119 -6.42 10.97 -2.58
N ILE A 120 -6.40 10.12 -1.55
CA ILE A 120 -7.51 9.91 -0.62
C ILE A 120 -7.05 10.20 0.81
N SER A 121 -7.81 11.03 1.52
CA SER A 121 -7.68 11.17 2.97
C SER A 121 -8.52 10.09 3.65
N TYR A 122 -7.86 9.12 4.28
CA TYR A 122 -8.50 8.00 4.96
C TYR A 122 -8.50 8.21 6.48
N ARG A 123 -9.69 8.05 7.08
CA ARG A 123 -9.93 8.25 8.53
C ARG A 123 -10.49 7.00 9.21
N GLY A 124 -10.21 5.81 8.68
CA GLY A 124 -10.67 4.54 9.24
C GLY A 124 -12.05 4.10 8.77
N LYS A 125 -12.70 4.81 7.88
CA LYS A 125 -13.98 4.47 7.28
C LYS A 125 -13.83 4.06 5.82
N LYS A 126 -14.65 3.12 5.40
CA LYS A 126 -14.67 2.58 4.04
C LYS A 126 -14.73 3.67 2.98
N VAL A 127 -13.87 3.53 1.99
CA VAL A 127 -13.84 4.39 0.80
C VAL A 127 -13.85 3.50 -0.44
N ILE A 128 -14.68 3.85 -1.41
CA ILE A 128 -14.71 3.21 -2.73
C ILE A 128 -14.38 4.27 -3.76
N THR A 129 -13.44 3.97 -4.65
CA THR A 129 -13.02 4.92 -5.68
C THR A 129 -12.73 4.21 -6.99
N LYS A 130 -13.17 4.82 -8.10
CA LYS A 130 -12.85 4.39 -9.46
C LYS A 130 -11.57 5.09 -9.92
N LEU A 131 -10.69 4.34 -10.63
CA LEU A 131 -9.42 4.79 -11.19
C LEU A 131 -9.36 4.54 -12.71
#